data_a343c5334ec98067fe6be2121e98ac05
#
_entry.id   a343c5334ec98067fe6be2121e98ac05
#
_cell.length_a   1.000
_cell.length_b   1.000
_cell.length_c   1.000
_cell.angle_alpha   90.00
_cell.angle_beta   90.00
_cell.angle_gamma   90.00
#
_symmetry.space_group_name_H-M   'P 1'
#
loop_
_entity.id
_entity.type
_entity.pdbx_description
1 polymer ?
#
loop_
_entity_poly.entity_id
_entity_poly.type
_entity_poly.pdbx_seq_one_letter_code
_entity_poly.pdbx_strand_id
1 'polypeptide(L)'
;MAQIRTDKSWHGVKLATFEAAPDPDAETVLVTLPAAWGQEAANALAAILPGRRMRHIAEAAESWIAPIAARALAAGLGETIGHELHAMLAAHRASPSGNVWRNRAGGQPGFVFNPSAYLDEAGGFDIAALGHDVQLAVTALTLAAPSEHRLRLGFTDFNLFLARLGLAYDSAQARDLAVTLTGFIGAEADLASARLLARGNAPGTRITAPALPEDGVLPGLREAALAAQAQALSFGQRRHESLLGFLGEAEIEALLGAEQVNFAPALSPLNQDGALAHWALQSLAARGLSAERALARMLGGEELFPLPRPSAHGAMHDALAALVPAMPARPAPLAAPATQINREMLPARRSGYTQKVAVGGHKLFLSTGEYKDGRLGEIFIALHKEGSAFRGLMDAFAISVSIGLQHGVSLSSYVEAFTFTRFGPAGVVEGDPAVPAATSMLDYVFRNLAVNYLGQTNLAPAGIDAPDELGLSLIHI
;
A
#
# COMPACT_ATOMS: atom_id res chain seq x y z
N MET A 1 -10.73 -39.33 7.98
CA MET A 1 -10.01 -38.05 7.96
C MET A 1 -8.70 -38.24 8.71
N ALA A 2 -7.56 -38.28 8.02
CA ALA A 2 -6.25 -38.36 8.68
C ALA A 2 -6.06 -37.03 9.43
N GLN A 3 -5.84 -37.08 10.73
CA GLN A 3 -5.42 -35.92 11.52
C GLN A 3 -4.06 -35.49 10.95
N ILE A 4 -4.08 -34.36 10.21
CA ILE A 4 -2.83 -33.72 9.79
C ILE A 4 -2.15 -33.28 11.09
N ARG A 5 -1.01 -33.88 11.41
CA ARG A 5 -0.17 -33.48 12.54
C ARG A 5 0.38 -32.10 12.22
N THR A 6 -0.24 -31.07 12.74
CA THR A 6 0.25 -29.69 12.65
C THR A 6 1.59 -29.61 13.36
N ASP A 7 2.59 -28.95 12.74
CA ASP A 7 3.91 -28.74 13.35
C ASP A 7 3.79 -28.07 14.73
N LYS A 8 4.72 -28.37 15.63
CA LYS A 8 4.73 -27.87 17.01
C LYS A 8 4.82 -26.35 17.08
N SER A 9 5.37 -25.70 16.07
CA SER A 9 5.46 -24.22 15.98
C SER A 9 4.10 -23.54 16.05
N TRP A 10 3.02 -24.23 15.71
CA TRP A 10 1.65 -23.70 15.79
C TRP A 10 0.95 -24.01 17.11
N HIS A 11 1.58 -24.73 18.03
CA HIS A 11 0.99 -25.06 19.33
C HIS A 11 0.96 -23.80 20.22
N GLY A 12 -0.22 -23.53 20.79
CA GLY A 12 -0.42 -22.36 21.66
C GLY A 12 -0.68 -21.06 20.91
N VAL A 13 -0.58 -21.03 19.56
CA VAL A 13 -0.96 -19.89 18.76
C VAL A 13 -2.48 -19.76 18.75
N LYS A 14 -3.01 -18.61 19.18
CA LYS A 14 -4.45 -18.33 19.13
C LYS A 14 -4.86 -18.10 17.67
N LEU A 15 -5.60 -19.05 17.11
CA LEU A 15 -6.11 -18.97 15.75
C LEU A 15 -7.51 -18.32 15.72
N ALA A 16 -7.83 -17.65 14.62
CA ALA A 16 -9.15 -17.14 14.29
C ALA A 16 -9.49 -17.49 12.84
N THR A 17 -10.77 -17.62 12.55
CA THR A 17 -11.29 -17.85 11.19
C THR A 17 -11.92 -16.56 10.70
N PHE A 18 -11.51 -16.13 9.53
CA PHE A 18 -11.94 -14.90 8.87
C PHE A 18 -12.70 -15.27 7.59
N GLU A 19 -13.74 -14.50 7.28
CA GLU A 19 -14.31 -14.46 5.94
C GLU A 19 -13.41 -13.56 5.09
N ALA A 20 -12.75 -14.12 4.09
CA ALA A 20 -11.76 -13.45 3.29
C ALA A 20 -12.14 -13.47 1.81
N ALA A 21 -11.89 -12.38 1.10
CA ALA A 21 -12.01 -12.29 -0.34
C ALA A 21 -10.66 -11.92 -0.95
N PRO A 22 -10.21 -12.60 -2.02
CA PRO A 22 -8.98 -12.23 -2.72
C PRO A 22 -9.10 -10.88 -3.44
N ASP A 23 -10.32 -10.43 -3.68
CA ASP A 23 -10.70 -9.24 -4.41
C ASP A 23 -12.13 -8.86 -3.96
N PRO A 24 -12.52 -7.57 -3.90
CA PRO A 24 -13.84 -7.13 -3.44
C PRO A 24 -15.02 -7.79 -4.15
N ASP A 25 -14.85 -8.19 -5.41
CA ASP A 25 -15.90 -8.81 -6.22
C ASP A 25 -15.87 -10.36 -6.19
N ALA A 26 -14.90 -10.95 -5.48
CA ALA A 26 -14.76 -12.41 -5.42
C ALA A 26 -15.63 -13.04 -4.33
N GLU A 27 -15.99 -14.31 -4.53
CA GLU A 27 -16.65 -15.10 -3.49
C GLU A 27 -15.77 -15.19 -2.23
N THR A 28 -16.36 -14.96 -1.07
CA THR A 28 -15.70 -15.10 0.23
C THR A 28 -15.34 -16.55 0.51
N VAL A 29 -14.21 -16.74 1.15
CA VAL A 29 -13.70 -18.04 1.60
C VAL A 29 -13.34 -17.97 3.09
N LEU A 30 -13.40 -19.10 3.78
CA LEU A 30 -12.99 -19.17 5.17
C LEU A 30 -11.48 -19.37 5.25
N VAL A 31 -10.79 -18.49 5.98
CA VAL A 31 -9.34 -18.54 6.21
C VAL A 31 -9.07 -18.60 7.71
N THR A 32 -8.33 -19.61 8.15
CA THR A 32 -7.92 -19.76 9.55
C THR A 32 -6.42 -19.48 9.66
N LEU A 33 -6.07 -18.47 10.44
CA LEU A 33 -4.69 -18.05 10.70
C LEU A 33 -4.56 -17.45 12.11
N PRO A 34 -3.35 -17.09 12.58
CA PRO A 34 -3.20 -16.43 13.87
C PRO A 34 -4.06 -15.20 14.01
N ALA A 35 -4.83 -15.10 15.09
CA ALA A 35 -5.77 -14.01 15.31
C ALA A 35 -5.11 -12.60 15.25
N ALA A 36 -3.83 -12.52 15.61
CA ALA A 36 -3.05 -11.29 15.60
C ALA A 36 -2.69 -10.81 14.18
N TRP A 37 -2.79 -11.67 13.14
CA TRP A 37 -2.45 -11.29 11.77
C TRP A 37 -3.56 -10.48 11.09
N GLY A 38 -4.82 -10.65 11.52
CA GLY A 38 -5.95 -9.83 11.10
C GLY A 38 -6.54 -10.19 9.74
N GLN A 39 -7.48 -9.35 9.31
CA GLN A 39 -8.27 -9.54 8.08
C GLN A 39 -7.43 -9.45 6.81
N GLU A 40 -6.49 -8.49 6.75
CA GLU A 40 -5.65 -8.27 5.56
C GLU A 40 -4.79 -9.49 5.23
N ALA A 41 -4.19 -10.11 6.24
CA ALA A 41 -3.44 -11.36 6.05
C ALA A 41 -4.33 -12.52 5.61
N ALA A 42 -5.60 -12.55 6.04
CA ALA A 42 -6.56 -13.54 5.59
C ALA A 42 -6.94 -13.34 4.11
N ASN A 43 -7.20 -12.10 3.69
CA ASN A 43 -7.43 -11.73 2.29
C ASN A 43 -6.21 -12.10 1.42
N ALA A 44 -5.03 -11.79 1.90
CA ALA A 44 -3.77 -12.11 1.24
C ALA A 44 -3.58 -13.62 1.04
N LEU A 45 -3.82 -14.45 2.07
CA LEU A 45 -3.76 -15.91 1.93
C LEU A 45 -4.82 -16.44 0.96
N ALA A 46 -6.00 -15.80 0.92
CA ALA A 46 -7.03 -16.12 -0.05
C ALA A 46 -6.56 -15.85 -1.49
N ALA A 47 -5.87 -14.76 -1.74
CA ALA A 47 -5.31 -14.40 -3.04
C ALA A 47 -4.12 -15.29 -3.45
N ILE A 48 -3.23 -15.61 -2.51
CA ILE A 48 -2.09 -16.51 -2.75
C ILE A 48 -2.55 -17.88 -3.21
N LEU A 49 -3.65 -18.42 -2.64
CA LEU A 49 -4.13 -19.78 -2.88
C LEU A 49 -5.55 -19.81 -3.46
N PRO A 50 -5.77 -19.42 -4.71
CA PRO A 50 -7.10 -19.40 -5.31
C PRO A 50 -7.72 -20.81 -5.42
N GLY A 51 -9.04 -20.89 -5.40
CA GLY A 51 -9.79 -22.12 -5.73
C GLY A 51 -10.07 -23.07 -4.55
N ARG A 52 -9.67 -22.75 -3.32
CA ARG A 52 -10.03 -23.55 -2.12
C ARG A 52 -11.07 -22.79 -1.29
N ARG A 53 -12.14 -23.46 -0.86
CA ARG A 53 -13.21 -22.87 -0.04
C ARG A 53 -12.82 -22.66 1.43
N MET A 54 -11.90 -23.47 1.95
CA MET A 54 -11.42 -23.36 3.33
C MET A 54 -9.89 -23.48 3.33
N ARG A 55 -9.22 -22.58 4.05
CA ARG A 55 -7.77 -22.50 4.12
C ARG A 55 -7.32 -22.37 5.57
N HIS A 56 -6.46 -23.26 5.97
CA HIS A 56 -5.78 -23.20 7.27
C HIS A 56 -4.30 -22.94 7.02
N ILE A 57 -3.73 -21.89 7.63
CA ILE A 57 -2.35 -21.46 7.35
C ILE A 57 -1.32 -22.56 7.53
N ALA A 58 -1.42 -23.36 8.61
CA ALA A 58 -0.46 -24.44 8.86
C ALA A 58 -0.54 -25.55 7.80
N GLU A 59 -1.75 -25.92 7.34
CA GLU A 59 -1.94 -26.90 6.27
C GLU A 59 -1.45 -26.36 4.91
N ALA A 60 -1.73 -25.07 4.67
CA ALA A 60 -1.26 -24.40 3.47
C ALA A 60 0.28 -24.34 3.43
N ALA A 61 0.92 -24.03 4.56
CA ALA A 61 2.37 -24.02 4.70
C ALA A 61 2.96 -25.42 4.49
N GLU A 62 2.35 -26.47 5.07
CA GLU A 62 2.80 -27.84 4.91
C GLU A 62 2.87 -28.25 3.43
N SER A 63 1.99 -27.70 2.57
CA SER A 63 1.96 -28.05 1.14
C SER A 63 3.26 -27.74 0.40
N TRP A 64 4.02 -26.73 0.83
CA TRP A 64 5.32 -26.38 0.25
C TRP A 64 6.49 -26.75 1.16
N ILE A 65 6.28 -26.80 2.49
CA ILE A 65 7.34 -27.17 3.46
C ILE A 65 7.66 -28.65 3.39
N ALA A 66 6.66 -29.55 3.38
CA ALA A 66 6.90 -30.98 3.37
C ALA A 66 7.77 -31.46 2.19
N PRO A 67 7.56 -31.03 0.94
CA PRO A 67 8.46 -31.40 -0.15
C PRO A 67 9.89 -30.90 0.03
N ILE A 68 10.07 -29.70 0.61
CA ILE A 68 11.40 -29.13 0.91
C ILE A 68 12.08 -29.93 2.00
N ALA A 69 11.40 -30.27 3.10
CA ALA A 69 11.90 -31.06 4.20
C ALA A 69 12.31 -32.46 3.73
N ALA A 70 11.52 -33.13 2.91
CA ALA A 70 11.85 -34.44 2.34
C ALA A 70 13.11 -34.37 1.47
N ARG A 71 13.29 -33.33 0.64
CA ARG A 71 14.50 -33.14 -0.16
C ARG A 71 15.71 -32.80 0.72
N ALA A 72 15.52 -32.04 1.80
CA ALA A 72 16.56 -31.71 2.76
C ALA A 72 17.11 -32.99 3.42
N LEU A 73 16.22 -33.85 3.89
CA LEU A 73 16.57 -35.13 4.47
C LEU A 73 17.33 -36.01 3.47
N ALA A 74 16.84 -36.14 2.26
CA ALA A 74 17.50 -36.90 1.19
C ALA A 74 18.89 -36.33 0.82
N ALA A 75 19.10 -35.01 0.95
CA ALA A 75 20.38 -34.34 0.72
C ALA A 75 21.31 -34.34 1.94
N GLY A 76 20.91 -34.93 3.07
CA GLY A 76 21.69 -34.93 4.31
C GLY A 76 21.87 -33.55 4.93
N LEU A 77 20.89 -32.68 4.77
CA LEU A 77 20.90 -31.31 5.30
C LEU A 77 20.25 -31.17 6.69
N GLY A 78 19.72 -32.25 7.24
CA GLY A 78 19.11 -32.34 8.57
C GLY A 78 17.59 -32.55 8.51
N GLU A 79 17.02 -32.87 9.68
CA GLU A 79 15.59 -33.16 9.85
C GLU A 79 14.79 -31.95 10.34
N THR A 80 15.48 -30.89 10.75
CA THR A 80 14.84 -29.70 11.41
C THR A 80 14.30 -28.69 10.46
N ILE A 81 14.71 -28.66 9.18
CA ILE A 81 14.36 -27.63 8.18
C ILE A 81 12.86 -27.40 8.08
N GLY A 82 12.05 -28.48 8.10
CA GLY A 82 10.59 -28.31 8.05
C GLY A 82 10.05 -27.57 9.28
N HIS A 83 10.49 -27.93 10.46
CA HIS A 83 10.12 -27.27 11.71
C HIS A 83 10.59 -25.81 11.74
N GLU A 84 11.80 -25.53 11.31
CA GLU A 84 12.38 -24.18 11.28
C GLU A 84 11.60 -23.26 10.31
N LEU A 85 11.18 -23.77 9.15
CA LEU A 85 10.35 -23.04 8.20
C LEU A 85 8.95 -22.72 8.77
N HIS A 86 8.33 -23.68 9.48
CA HIS A 86 7.09 -23.44 10.19
C HIS A 86 7.27 -22.41 11.31
N ALA A 87 8.34 -22.49 12.09
CA ALA A 87 8.63 -21.54 13.16
C ALA A 87 8.86 -20.12 12.63
N MET A 88 9.60 -19.99 11.53
CA MET A 88 9.83 -18.71 10.87
C MET A 88 8.53 -18.07 10.39
N LEU A 89 7.65 -18.85 9.76
CA LEU A 89 6.34 -18.38 9.29
C LEU A 89 5.40 -18.05 10.47
N ALA A 90 5.31 -18.94 11.46
CA ALA A 90 4.46 -18.74 12.64
C ALA A 90 4.85 -17.50 13.46
N ALA A 91 6.14 -17.18 13.48
CA ALA A 91 6.67 -15.96 14.09
C ALA A 91 6.49 -14.70 13.20
N HIS A 92 5.83 -14.81 12.05
CA HIS A 92 5.56 -13.72 11.12
C HIS A 92 6.84 -13.04 10.57
N ARG A 93 7.96 -13.77 10.58
CA ARG A 93 9.30 -13.24 10.25
C ARG A 93 9.59 -13.23 8.77
N ALA A 94 9.15 -14.26 8.02
CA ALA A 94 9.35 -14.31 6.58
C ALA A 94 8.36 -15.24 5.88
N SER A 95 8.18 -15.03 4.58
CA SER A 95 7.34 -15.84 3.70
C SER A 95 8.00 -16.02 2.34
N PRO A 96 7.89 -17.21 1.72
CA PRO A 96 8.34 -17.40 0.35
C PRO A 96 7.40 -16.72 -0.65
N SER A 97 7.88 -16.53 -1.87
CA SER A 97 7.12 -16.02 -3.01
C SER A 97 5.90 -16.90 -3.37
N GLY A 98 4.91 -16.34 -4.01
CA GLY A 98 3.65 -17.02 -4.34
C GLY A 98 3.81 -18.24 -5.25
N ASN A 99 4.85 -18.31 -6.08
CA ASN A 99 5.16 -19.51 -6.86
C ASN A 99 5.58 -20.69 -5.95
N VAL A 100 6.32 -20.43 -4.86
CA VAL A 100 6.67 -21.45 -3.87
C VAL A 100 5.42 -21.91 -3.11
N TRP A 101 4.57 -20.97 -2.65
CA TRP A 101 3.28 -21.28 -2.01
C TRP A 101 2.40 -22.17 -2.88
N ARG A 102 2.40 -21.97 -4.20
CA ARG A 102 1.60 -22.74 -5.16
C ARG A 102 2.29 -24.00 -5.65
N ASN A 103 3.49 -24.27 -5.15
CA ASN A 103 4.33 -25.40 -5.57
C ASN A 103 4.52 -25.46 -7.10
N ARG A 104 4.73 -24.28 -7.72
CA ARG A 104 4.91 -24.14 -9.18
C ARG A 104 6.39 -24.06 -9.51
N ALA A 105 6.83 -24.89 -10.44
CA ALA A 105 8.14 -24.74 -11.06
C ALA A 105 8.10 -23.52 -12.03
N GLY A 106 9.12 -22.66 -11.95
CA GLY A 106 9.30 -21.51 -12.84
C GLY A 106 9.20 -20.16 -12.14
N GLY A 107 9.87 -19.16 -12.71
CA GLY A 107 10.08 -17.84 -12.11
C GLY A 107 11.23 -17.87 -11.10
N GLN A 108 11.78 -16.71 -10.82
CA GLN A 108 12.83 -16.56 -9.81
C GLN A 108 12.22 -16.70 -8.41
N PRO A 109 12.42 -17.81 -7.70
CA PRO A 109 11.86 -17.98 -6.37
C PRO A 109 12.53 -17.01 -5.38
N GLY A 110 11.78 -16.61 -4.36
CA GLY A 110 12.31 -15.66 -3.38
C GLY A 110 11.70 -15.81 -2.00
N PHE A 111 12.24 -15.05 -1.06
CA PHE A 111 11.72 -14.85 0.28
C PHE A 111 11.66 -13.38 0.63
N VAL A 112 10.61 -12.98 1.31
CA VAL A 112 10.42 -11.66 1.90
C VAL A 112 10.58 -11.77 3.41
N PHE A 113 11.46 -10.95 3.99
CA PHE A 113 11.65 -10.86 5.44
C PHE A 113 10.90 -9.63 5.97
N ASN A 114 10.29 -9.77 7.15
CA ASN A 114 9.70 -8.67 7.90
C ASN A 114 10.69 -8.22 9.00
N PRO A 115 11.48 -7.16 8.81
CA PRO A 115 12.48 -6.74 9.77
C PRO A 115 11.88 -6.40 11.13
N SER A 116 10.65 -5.89 11.15
CA SER A 116 9.95 -5.54 12.39
C SER A 116 9.70 -6.76 13.29
N ALA A 117 9.60 -7.96 12.74
CA ALA A 117 9.37 -9.19 13.51
C ALA A 117 10.63 -9.69 14.26
N TYR A 118 11.80 -9.10 14.00
CA TYR A 118 13.05 -9.37 14.70
C TYR A 118 13.37 -8.31 15.78
N LEU A 119 12.49 -7.31 15.98
CA LEU A 119 12.61 -6.35 17.08
C LEU A 119 11.82 -6.85 18.29
N ASP A 120 12.47 -6.82 19.46
CA ASP A 120 11.78 -6.99 20.72
C ASP A 120 11.05 -5.69 21.15
N GLU A 121 10.36 -5.75 22.31
CA GLU A 121 9.62 -4.59 22.85
C GLU A 121 10.56 -3.47 23.32
N ALA A 122 11.82 -3.79 23.64
CA ALA A 122 12.83 -2.82 24.07
C ALA A 122 13.61 -2.20 22.89
N GLY A 123 13.33 -2.63 21.65
CA GLY A 123 14.00 -2.17 20.43
C GLY A 123 15.30 -2.93 20.13
N GLY A 124 15.57 -4.03 20.85
CA GLY A 124 16.67 -4.94 20.53
C GLY A 124 16.37 -5.71 19.24
N PHE A 125 17.38 -5.81 18.35
CA PHE A 125 17.24 -6.50 17.08
C PHE A 125 17.92 -7.86 17.10
N ASP A 126 17.18 -8.94 16.84
CA ASP A 126 17.71 -10.30 16.84
C ASP A 126 18.43 -10.62 15.51
N ILE A 127 19.67 -10.16 15.42
CA ILE A 127 20.55 -10.35 14.27
C ILE A 127 20.79 -11.83 13.98
N ALA A 128 20.93 -12.65 15.04
CA ALA A 128 21.22 -14.07 14.92
C ALA A 128 20.03 -14.83 14.31
N ALA A 129 18.80 -14.52 14.74
CA ALA A 129 17.60 -15.10 14.14
C ALA A 129 17.42 -14.70 12.68
N LEU A 130 17.66 -13.43 12.31
CA LEU A 130 17.59 -13.00 10.92
C LEU A 130 18.64 -13.73 10.07
N GLY A 131 19.89 -13.81 10.51
CA GLY A 131 20.96 -14.51 9.80
C GLY A 131 20.64 -16.00 9.58
N HIS A 132 20.13 -16.67 10.62
CA HIS A 132 19.66 -18.04 10.52
C HIS A 132 18.52 -18.20 9.49
N ASP A 133 17.51 -17.33 9.56
CA ASP A 133 16.35 -17.38 8.66
C ASP A 133 16.75 -17.11 7.20
N VAL A 134 17.72 -16.23 6.95
CA VAL A 134 18.27 -15.99 5.60
C VAL A 134 18.95 -17.25 5.06
N GLN A 135 19.79 -17.91 5.86
CA GLN A 135 20.46 -19.16 5.45
C GLN A 135 19.45 -20.29 5.20
N LEU A 136 18.42 -20.38 6.05
CA LEU A 136 17.31 -21.32 5.90
C LEU A 136 16.54 -21.06 4.61
N ALA A 137 16.21 -19.79 4.30
CA ALA A 137 15.51 -19.39 3.09
C ALA A 137 16.29 -19.77 1.81
N VAL A 138 17.60 -19.50 1.76
CA VAL A 138 18.47 -19.91 0.62
C VAL A 138 18.44 -21.42 0.43
N THR A 139 18.54 -22.16 1.52
CA THR A 139 18.50 -23.64 1.50
C THR A 139 17.15 -24.13 1.00
N ALA A 140 16.05 -23.58 1.54
CA ALA A 140 14.69 -23.94 1.17
C ALA A 140 14.39 -23.65 -0.32
N LEU A 141 14.78 -22.47 -0.82
CA LEU A 141 14.60 -22.11 -2.23
C LEU A 141 15.43 -23.00 -3.17
N THR A 142 16.66 -23.33 -2.78
CA THR A 142 17.51 -24.23 -3.55
C THR A 142 16.88 -25.63 -3.65
N LEU A 143 16.26 -26.11 -2.58
CA LEU A 143 15.57 -27.39 -2.56
C LEU A 143 14.23 -27.34 -3.29
N ALA A 144 13.51 -26.22 -3.21
CA ALA A 144 12.24 -26.03 -3.94
C ALA A 144 12.45 -25.99 -5.46
N ALA A 145 13.51 -25.33 -5.92
CA ALA A 145 13.80 -25.11 -7.33
C ALA A 145 15.30 -25.37 -7.64
N PRO A 146 15.75 -26.64 -7.68
CA PRO A 146 17.18 -26.99 -7.80
C PRO A 146 17.87 -26.51 -9.09
N SER A 147 17.11 -26.28 -10.16
CA SER A 147 17.62 -25.77 -11.45
C SER A 147 17.75 -24.24 -11.49
N GLU A 148 17.18 -23.54 -10.51
CA GLU A 148 17.24 -22.08 -10.49
C GLU A 148 18.57 -21.59 -9.90
N HIS A 149 19.21 -20.68 -10.63
CA HIS A 149 20.47 -20.06 -10.21
C HIS A 149 20.30 -18.61 -9.76
N ARG A 150 19.09 -18.07 -9.81
CA ARG A 150 18.75 -16.71 -9.39
C ARG A 150 17.64 -16.75 -8.37
N LEU A 151 17.97 -16.31 -7.17
CA LEU A 151 17.02 -16.14 -6.07
C LEU A 151 16.76 -14.67 -5.83
N ARG A 152 15.67 -14.36 -5.15
CA ARG A 152 15.30 -13.01 -4.74
C ARG A 152 15.01 -12.97 -3.25
N LEU A 153 15.95 -12.45 -2.47
CA LEU A 153 15.80 -12.23 -1.04
C LEU A 153 15.72 -10.73 -0.79
N GLY A 154 14.67 -10.30 -0.13
CA GLY A 154 14.41 -8.91 0.19
C GLY A 154 13.63 -8.78 1.49
N PHE A 155 13.32 -7.57 1.88
CA PHE A 155 12.50 -7.28 3.06
C PHE A 155 11.27 -6.46 2.67
N THR A 156 10.30 -6.39 3.57
CA THR A 156 9.09 -5.60 3.43
C THR A 156 8.89 -4.64 4.59
N ASP A 157 7.98 -3.70 4.41
CA ASP A 157 7.54 -2.71 5.41
C ASP A 157 8.70 -2.02 6.15
N PHE A 158 9.68 -1.58 5.37
CA PHE A 158 10.83 -0.87 5.93
C PHE A 158 10.41 0.43 6.63
N ASN A 159 9.29 1.03 6.21
CA ASN A 159 8.75 2.23 6.85
C ASN A 159 8.30 1.96 8.30
N LEU A 160 7.59 0.87 8.57
CA LEU A 160 7.21 0.46 9.92
C LEU A 160 8.45 0.14 10.77
N PHE A 161 9.44 -0.54 10.19
CA PHE A 161 10.71 -0.84 10.87
C PHE A 161 11.42 0.43 11.32
N LEU A 162 11.52 1.44 10.45
CA LEU A 162 12.08 2.75 10.79
C LEU A 162 11.27 3.46 11.87
N ALA A 163 9.92 3.41 11.78
CA ALA A 163 9.04 4.03 12.76
C ALA A 163 9.24 3.45 14.16
N ARG A 164 9.42 2.12 14.29
CA ARG A 164 9.73 1.44 15.55
C ARG A 164 11.09 1.82 16.12
N LEU A 165 12.05 2.16 15.27
CA LEU A 165 13.38 2.65 15.65
C LEU A 165 13.41 4.17 15.88
N GLY A 166 12.28 4.87 15.69
CA GLY A 166 12.21 6.32 15.83
C GLY A 166 12.94 7.10 14.74
N LEU A 167 13.20 6.47 13.59
CA LEU A 167 13.93 7.05 12.46
C LEU A 167 12.97 7.64 11.42
N ALA A 168 13.32 8.82 10.92
CA ALA A 168 12.61 9.41 9.78
C ALA A 168 13.03 8.72 8.47
N TYR A 169 12.05 8.37 7.63
CA TYR A 169 12.30 7.69 6.34
C TYR A 169 13.30 8.43 5.46
N ASP A 170 13.21 9.76 5.39
CA ASP A 170 14.07 10.62 4.55
C ASP A 170 15.37 11.06 5.23
N SER A 171 15.89 10.25 6.15
CA SER A 171 17.18 10.51 6.80
C SER A 171 18.34 9.78 6.14
N ALA A 172 19.56 10.24 6.33
CA ALA A 172 20.76 9.51 5.94
C ALA A 172 20.85 8.18 6.71
N GLN A 173 20.54 8.21 8.01
CA GLN A 173 20.54 7.04 8.87
C GLN A 173 19.58 5.94 8.38
N ALA A 174 18.39 6.30 7.87
CA ALA A 174 17.46 5.33 7.29
C ALA A 174 18.05 4.65 6.05
N ARG A 175 18.74 5.41 5.16
CA ARG A 175 19.40 4.85 3.99
C ARG A 175 20.59 3.98 4.38
N ASP A 176 21.41 4.40 5.33
CA ASP A 176 22.55 3.61 5.82
C ASP A 176 22.08 2.31 6.46
N LEU A 177 20.98 2.35 7.22
CA LEU A 177 20.35 1.15 7.78
C LEU A 177 19.83 0.22 6.68
N ALA A 178 19.18 0.74 5.64
CA ALA A 178 18.71 -0.06 4.51
C ALA A 178 19.86 -0.78 3.80
N VAL A 179 20.96 -0.06 3.56
CA VAL A 179 22.18 -0.60 2.94
C VAL A 179 22.81 -1.67 3.84
N THR A 180 22.95 -1.41 5.14
CA THR A 180 23.56 -2.36 6.09
C THR A 180 22.72 -3.62 6.25
N LEU A 181 21.39 -3.48 6.36
CA LEU A 181 20.44 -4.62 6.45
C LEU A 181 20.50 -5.46 5.16
N THR A 182 20.47 -4.82 4.00
CA THR A 182 20.58 -5.51 2.71
C THR A 182 21.94 -6.20 2.57
N GLY A 183 23.02 -5.55 2.99
CA GLY A 183 24.36 -6.12 2.98
C GLY A 183 24.50 -7.31 3.91
N PHE A 184 23.84 -7.28 5.08
CA PHE A 184 23.79 -8.43 6.01
C PHE A 184 23.02 -9.62 5.39
N ILE A 185 21.81 -9.36 4.86
CA ILE A 185 21.02 -10.41 4.17
C ILE A 185 21.83 -11.00 3.02
N GLY A 186 22.52 -10.17 2.22
CA GLY A 186 23.36 -10.62 1.12
C GLY A 186 24.53 -11.47 1.57
N ALA A 187 25.22 -11.08 2.65
CA ALA A 187 26.36 -11.81 3.18
C ALA A 187 25.97 -13.20 3.74
N GLU A 188 24.88 -13.28 4.48
CA GLU A 188 24.34 -14.55 5.00
C GLU A 188 23.84 -15.45 3.87
N ALA A 189 23.22 -14.86 2.84
CA ALA A 189 22.79 -15.59 1.65
C ALA A 189 24.00 -16.12 0.84
N ASP A 190 25.05 -15.32 0.69
CA ASP A 190 26.29 -15.73 0.04
C ASP A 190 26.91 -16.91 0.78
N LEU A 191 26.98 -16.84 2.12
CA LEU A 191 27.53 -17.88 2.97
C LEU A 191 26.76 -19.19 2.84
N ALA A 192 25.41 -19.14 2.89
CA ALA A 192 24.56 -20.31 2.70
C ALA A 192 24.73 -20.92 1.30
N SER A 193 24.75 -20.08 0.27
CA SER A 193 24.93 -20.49 -1.12
C SER A 193 26.31 -21.09 -1.38
N ALA A 194 27.37 -20.58 -0.74
CA ALA A 194 28.72 -21.12 -0.80
C ALA A 194 28.82 -22.51 -0.13
N ARG A 195 28.20 -22.66 1.04
CA ARG A 195 28.13 -23.96 1.75
C ARG A 195 27.38 -25.02 0.92
N LEU A 196 26.31 -24.62 0.20
CA LEU A 196 25.60 -25.53 -0.70
C LEU A 196 26.47 -25.92 -1.92
N LEU A 197 27.23 -24.96 -2.47
CA LEU A 197 28.16 -25.25 -3.57
C LEU A 197 29.23 -26.23 -3.14
N ALA A 198 29.80 -26.06 -1.95
CA ALA A 198 30.87 -26.93 -1.43
C ALA A 198 30.46 -28.41 -1.24
N ARG A 199 29.16 -28.71 -1.25
CA ARG A 199 28.62 -30.10 -1.17
C ARG A 199 28.48 -30.75 -2.55
N GLY A 200 28.71 -30.03 -3.64
CA GLY A 200 28.57 -30.52 -5.02
C GLY A 200 29.77 -30.11 -5.88
N ASN A 201 29.75 -30.55 -7.17
CA ASN A 201 30.79 -30.26 -8.15
C ASN A 201 30.32 -29.28 -9.24
N ALA A 202 29.32 -28.46 -8.97
CA ALA A 202 28.81 -27.47 -9.95
C ALA A 202 29.78 -26.27 -10.06
N PRO A 203 29.85 -25.61 -11.23
CA PRO A 203 30.57 -24.35 -11.34
C PRO A 203 29.91 -23.29 -10.46
N GLY A 204 30.71 -22.43 -9.84
CA GLY A 204 30.22 -21.40 -8.94
C GLY A 204 30.38 -19.99 -9.52
N THR A 205 29.62 -19.07 -8.97
CA THR A 205 29.74 -17.62 -9.21
C THR A 205 30.69 -17.00 -8.17
N ARG A 206 31.58 -16.13 -8.59
CA ARG A 206 32.50 -15.45 -7.67
C ARG A 206 31.73 -14.58 -6.67
N ILE A 207 32.12 -14.68 -5.39
CA ILE A 207 31.58 -13.82 -4.33
C ILE A 207 32.28 -12.46 -4.37
N THR A 208 31.50 -11.38 -4.25
CA THR A 208 32.00 -10.02 -4.09
C THR A 208 31.31 -9.39 -2.89
N ALA A 209 32.06 -8.73 -2.02
CA ALA A 209 31.52 -8.04 -0.86
C ALA A 209 31.34 -6.54 -1.16
N PRO A 210 30.14 -6.00 -1.06
CA PRO A 210 29.93 -4.57 -1.16
C PRO A 210 30.47 -3.84 0.07
N ALA A 211 30.88 -2.57 -0.09
CA ALA A 211 31.18 -1.71 1.04
C ALA A 211 29.90 -1.40 1.83
N LEU A 212 30.02 -1.35 3.15
CA LEU A 212 28.91 -1.00 4.05
C LEU A 212 29.20 0.36 4.70
N PRO A 213 28.12 1.12 5.05
CA PRO A 213 28.26 2.37 5.80
C PRO A 213 29.08 2.19 7.07
N GLU A 214 29.83 3.22 7.46
CA GLU A 214 30.67 3.18 8.66
C GLU A 214 29.83 3.33 9.94
N ASP A 215 28.80 4.18 9.89
CA ASP A 215 27.91 4.42 11.02
C ASP A 215 26.82 3.34 11.11
N GLY A 216 26.85 2.58 12.20
CA GLY A 216 25.86 1.54 12.49
C GLY A 216 24.65 2.10 13.24
N VAL A 217 23.48 2.10 12.61
CA VAL A 217 22.22 2.50 13.27
C VAL A 217 21.75 1.44 14.28
N LEU A 218 21.92 0.15 13.95
CA LEU A 218 21.63 -0.96 14.84
C LEU A 218 22.93 -1.56 15.38
N PRO A 219 23.10 -1.57 16.71
CA PRO A 219 24.31 -2.14 17.31
C PRO A 219 24.56 -3.59 16.87
N GLY A 220 25.77 -3.87 16.41
CA GLY A 220 26.21 -5.22 16.03
C GLY A 220 25.82 -5.66 14.61
N LEU A 221 24.89 -5.00 13.93
CA LEU A 221 24.42 -5.42 12.60
C LEU A 221 25.54 -5.31 11.55
N ARG A 222 26.27 -4.20 11.55
CA ARG A 222 27.40 -4.00 10.63
C ARG A 222 28.52 -5.02 10.88
N GLU A 223 28.87 -5.23 12.13
CA GLU A 223 29.88 -6.19 12.54
C GLU A 223 29.51 -7.62 12.11
N ALA A 224 28.24 -8.01 12.30
CA ALA A 224 27.73 -9.30 11.85
C ALA A 224 27.76 -9.42 10.32
N ALA A 225 27.40 -8.37 9.59
CA ALA A 225 27.47 -8.34 8.13
C ALA A 225 28.91 -8.52 7.64
N LEU A 226 29.89 -7.81 8.22
CA LEU A 226 31.30 -7.93 7.87
C LEU A 226 31.86 -9.33 8.21
N ALA A 227 31.44 -9.91 9.34
CA ALA A 227 31.85 -11.26 9.72
C ALA A 227 31.31 -12.32 8.73
N ALA A 228 30.02 -12.21 8.35
CA ALA A 228 29.42 -13.08 7.35
C ALA A 228 30.06 -12.91 5.97
N GLN A 229 30.35 -11.67 5.55
CA GLN A 229 31.11 -11.39 4.31
C GLN A 229 32.48 -12.05 4.30
N ALA A 230 33.25 -11.91 5.39
CA ALA A 230 34.57 -12.52 5.51
C ALA A 230 34.50 -14.07 5.41
N GLN A 231 33.51 -14.68 6.06
CA GLN A 231 33.28 -16.11 5.96
C GLN A 231 32.89 -16.53 4.53
N ALA A 232 31.97 -15.82 3.89
CA ALA A 232 31.55 -16.12 2.53
C ALA A 232 32.71 -15.99 1.54
N LEU A 233 33.52 -14.93 1.65
CA LEU A 233 34.70 -14.70 0.83
C LEU A 233 35.76 -15.80 0.98
N SER A 234 35.87 -16.47 2.15
CA SER A 234 36.79 -17.60 2.34
C SER A 234 36.48 -18.79 1.44
N PHE A 235 35.22 -18.94 0.99
CA PHE A 235 34.82 -19.95 0.01
C PHE A 235 35.16 -19.54 -1.44
N GLY A 236 35.28 -18.26 -1.72
CA GLY A 236 35.58 -17.69 -3.03
C GLY A 236 34.42 -17.72 -4.03
N GLN A 237 33.60 -18.75 -4.00
CA GLN A 237 32.47 -18.96 -4.93
C GLN A 237 31.21 -19.42 -4.21
N ARG A 238 30.05 -19.09 -4.80
CA ARG A 238 28.71 -19.51 -4.39
C ARG A 238 27.96 -20.19 -5.52
N ARG A 239 26.90 -20.96 -5.19
CA ARG A 239 26.08 -21.69 -6.15
C ARG A 239 25.25 -20.77 -7.07
N HIS A 240 24.69 -19.70 -6.52
CA HIS A 240 23.73 -18.85 -7.24
C HIS A 240 24.40 -17.65 -7.90
N GLU A 241 23.88 -17.25 -9.05
CA GLU A 241 24.30 -16.06 -9.79
C GLU A 241 23.89 -14.77 -9.07
N SER A 242 22.64 -14.75 -8.59
CA SER A 242 22.11 -13.65 -7.79
C SER A 242 21.28 -14.19 -6.61
N LEU A 243 21.27 -13.43 -5.52
CA LEU A 243 20.60 -13.81 -4.27
C LEU A 243 19.66 -12.72 -3.78
N LEU A 244 19.94 -11.45 -4.07
CA LEU A 244 19.15 -10.31 -3.62
C LEU A 244 18.16 -9.83 -4.67
N GLY A 245 16.96 -9.48 -4.22
CA GLY A 245 15.91 -8.90 -5.06
C GLY A 245 14.63 -8.65 -4.26
N PHE A 246 13.92 -7.58 -4.60
CA PHE A 246 12.61 -7.30 -4.05
C PHE A 246 11.54 -7.99 -4.88
N LEU A 247 10.62 -8.73 -4.22
CA LEU A 247 9.61 -9.53 -4.91
C LEU A 247 8.52 -8.65 -5.53
N GLY A 248 8.06 -7.63 -4.79
CA GLY A 248 6.92 -6.79 -5.20
C GLY A 248 5.62 -7.59 -5.33
N GLU A 249 5.46 -8.64 -4.54
CA GLU A 249 4.25 -9.46 -4.47
C GLU A 249 3.40 -8.98 -3.29
N ALA A 250 2.44 -8.09 -3.58
CA ALA A 250 1.63 -7.41 -2.55
C ALA A 250 0.94 -8.41 -1.60
N GLU A 251 0.46 -9.53 -2.11
CA GLU A 251 -0.21 -10.56 -1.31
C GLU A 251 0.75 -11.25 -0.32
N ILE A 252 2.01 -11.45 -0.71
CA ILE A 252 3.01 -12.05 0.20
C ILE A 252 3.39 -11.05 1.29
N GLU A 253 3.53 -9.78 0.93
CA GLU A 253 3.87 -8.72 1.88
C GLU A 253 2.71 -8.44 2.83
N ALA A 254 1.47 -8.40 2.34
CA ALA A 254 0.26 -8.28 3.17
C ALA A 254 0.06 -9.50 4.10
N LEU A 255 0.42 -10.73 3.66
CA LEU A 255 0.42 -11.89 4.53
C LEU A 255 1.37 -11.72 5.73
N LEU A 256 2.44 -10.97 5.57
CA LEU A 256 3.40 -10.60 6.63
C LEU A 256 2.99 -9.33 7.40
N GLY A 257 1.78 -8.81 7.19
CA GLY A 257 1.24 -7.63 7.86
C GLY A 257 1.86 -6.31 7.40
N ALA A 258 2.48 -6.28 6.22
CA ALA A 258 3.09 -5.08 5.70
C ALA A 258 2.02 -4.04 5.28
N GLU A 259 2.16 -2.83 5.77
CA GLU A 259 1.39 -1.67 5.32
C GLU A 259 2.02 -1.01 4.08
N GLN A 260 3.34 -1.15 3.94
CA GLN A 260 4.10 -0.61 2.81
C GLN A 260 4.93 -1.70 2.14
N VAL A 261 4.84 -1.77 0.81
CA VAL A 261 5.59 -2.77 0.03
C VAL A 261 7.09 -2.47 0.05
N ASN A 262 7.92 -3.48 0.26
CA ASN A 262 9.38 -3.40 0.24
C ASN A 262 9.89 -2.25 1.13
N PHE A 263 10.54 -1.28 0.49
CA PHE A 263 11.11 -0.08 1.11
C PHE A 263 10.32 1.20 0.78
N ALA A 264 9.05 1.08 0.35
CA ALA A 264 8.24 2.25 0.05
C ALA A 264 7.95 3.10 1.31
N PRO A 265 7.91 4.43 1.19
CA PRO A 265 7.53 5.31 2.30
C PRO A 265 6.02 5.31 2.51
N ALA A 266 5.59 5.48 3.74
CA ALA A 266 4.21 5.84 4.03
C ALA A 266 3.95 7.32 3.67
N LEU A 267 2.85 7.56 2.96
CA LEU A 267 2.44 8.89 2.50
C LEU A 267 1.30 9.49 3.31
N SER A 268 0.75 8.74 4.25
CA SER A 268 -0.33 9.18 5.14
C SER A 268 -0.14 8.53 6.51
N PRO A 269 -0.38 9.23 7.61
CA PRO A 269 -0.46 8.62 8.93
C PRO A 269 -1.78 7.89 9.17
N LEU A 270 -2.73 7.96 8.24
CA LEU A 270 -4.03 7.32 8.32
C LEU A 270 -4.09 6.13 7.35
N ASN A 271 -4.75 5.06 7.77
CA ASN A 271 -5.13 3.94 6.94
C ASN A 271 -6.38 4.27 6.09
N GLN A 272 -6.85 3.32 5.30
CA GLN A 272 -8.02 3.48 4.43
C GLN A 272 -9.33 3.75 5.20
N ASP A 273 -9.42 3.31 6.45
CA ASP A 273 -10.58 3.53 7.32
C ASP A 273 -10.54 4.90 8.05
N GLY A 274 -9.50 5.70 7.82
CA GLY A 274 -9.30 6.98 8.48
C GLY A 274 -8.77 6.89 9.91
N ALA A 275 -8.41 5.69 10.38
CA ALA A 275 -7.72 5.48 11.66
C ALA A 275 -6.20 5.67 11.49
N LEU A 276 -5.48 5.86 12.60
CA LEU A 276 -4.03 5.90 12.55
C LEU A 276 -3.47 4.56 12.04
N ALA A 277 -2.62 4.62 11.03
CA ALA A 277 -1.87 3.49 10.52
C ALA A 277 -0.93 2.91 11.58
N HIS A 278 -0.59 1.64 11.49
CA HIS A 278 0.24 0.97 12.50
C HIS A 278 1.62 1.64 12.63
N TRP A 279 2.25 2.01 11.53
CA TRP A 279 3.53 2.72 11.56
C TRP A 279 3.43 4.06 12.33
N ALA A 280 2.32 4.79 12.19
CA ALA A 280 2.11 6.05 12.90
C ALA A 280 1.96 5.83 14.40
N LEU A 281 1.20 4.81 14.82
CA LEU A 281 1.09 4.39 16.22
C LEU A 281 2.45 4.01 16.81
N GLN A 282 3.25 3.23 16.09
CA GLN A 282 4.59 2.82 16.53
C GLN A 282 5.54 4.01 16.61
N SER A 283 5.46 4.96 15.68
CA SER A 283 6.23 6.21 15.72
C SER A 283 5.89 7.08 16.95
N LEU A 284 4.61 7.13 17.36
CA LEU A 284 4.19 7.81 18.59
C LEU A 284 4.71 7.07 19.82
N ALA A 285 4.60 5.75 19.84
CA ALA A 285 5.09 4.92 20.94
C ALA A 285 6.61 5.08 21.14
N ALA A 286 7.39 5.06 20.06
CA ALA A 286 8.84 5.27 20.11
C ALA A 286 9.23 6.66 20.67
N ARG A 287 8.33 7.67 20.55
CA ARG A 287 8.51 9.02 21.11
C ARG A 287 7.90 9.17 22.51
N GLY A 288 7.29 8.12 23.08
CA GLY A 288 6.60 8.17 24.37
C GLY A 288 5.34 9.05 24.37
N LEU A 289 4.67 9.19 23.22
CA LEU A 289 3.47 9.99 23.04
C LEU A 289 2.22 9.12 23.04
N SER A 290 1.25 9.43 23.93
CA SER A 290 -0.10 8.88 23.82
C SER A 290 -0.86 9.57 22.67
N ALA A 291 -1.93 8.93 22.17
CA ALA A 291 -2.77 9.47 21.11
C ALA A 291 -3.35 10.86 21.48
N GLU A 292 -3.78 11.03 22.74
CA GLU A 292 -4.32 12.32 23.23
C GLU A 292 -3.25 13.42 23.21
N ARG A 293 -2.02 13.11 23.67
CA ARG A 293 -0.91 14.08 23.65
C ARG A 293 -0.49 14.42 22.23
N ALA A 294 -0.50 13.42 21.33
CA ALA A 294 -0.23 13.63 19.92
C ALA A 294 -1.26 14.58 19.31
N LEU A 295 -2.56 14.33 19.54
CA LEU A 295 -3.64 15.20 19.07
C LEU A 295 -3.49 16.63 19.62
N ALA A 296 -3.20 16.80 20.91
CA ALA A 296 -3.00 18.13 21.51
C ALA A 296 -1.83 18.89 20.86
N ARG A 297 -0.71 18.22 20.56
CA ARG A 297 0.43 18.82 19.85
C ARG A 297 0.09 19.20 18.42
N MET A 298 -0.63 18.32 17.68
CA MET A 298 -1.07 18.61 16.32
C MET A 298 -2.03 19.80 16.27
N LEU A 299 -2.97 19.90 17.22
CA LEU A 299 -3.85 21.07 17.36
C LEU A 299 -3.07 22.34 17.70
N GLY A 300 -1.91 22.21 18.36
CA GLY A 300 -0.95 23.28 18.61
C GLY A 300 -0.07 23.65 17.40
N GLY A 301 -0.28 23.00 16.26
CA GLY A 301 0.48 23.25 15.01
C GLY A 301 1.78 22.48 14.88
N GLU A 302 2.03 21.48 15.73
CA GLU A 302 3.21 20.62 15.62
C GLU A 302 3.00 19.55 14.54
N GLU A 303 3.93 19.41 13.60
CA GLU A 303 3.94 18.36 12.58
C GLU A 303 4.56 17.08 13.15
N LEU A 304 3.74 16.15 13.61
CA LEU A 304 4.21 14.90 14.21
C LEU A 304 4.60 13.83 13.15
N PHE A 305 4.04 13.90 11.96
CA PHE A 305 4.27 12.95 10.88
C PHE A 305 4.73 13.70 9.63
N PRO A 306 5.98 14.20 9.61
CA PRO A 306 6.48 14.89 8.42
C PRO A 306 6.49 13.94 7.22
N LEU A 307 5.90 14.37 6.13
CA LEU A 307 5.92 13.61 4.89
C LEU A 307 7.34 13.58 4.32
N PRO A 308 7.76 12.45 3.73
CA PRO A 308 9.06 12.37 3.08
C PRO A 308 9.12 13.31 1.88
N ARG A 309 10.29 13.89 1.61
CA ARG A 309 10.49 14.72 0.42
C ARG A 309 10.16 13.94 -0.85
N PRO A 310 9.73 14.60 -1.95
CA PRO A 310 9.41 13.95 -3.21
C PRO A 310 10.51 13.03 -3.75
N SER A 311 11.77 13.35 -3.50
CA SER A 311 12.93 12.56 -3.93
C SER A 311 13.32 11.42 -2.99
N ALA A 312 12.70 11.30 -1.80
CA ALA A 312 13.14 10.38 -0.75
C ALA A 312 13.07 8.91 -1.16
N HIS A 313 11.99 8.51 -1.82
CA HIS A 313 11.83 7.13 -2.30
C HIS A 313 12.86 6.79 -3.38
N GLY A 314 13.11 7.70 -4.31
CA GLY A 314 14.19 7.55 -5.31
C GLY A 314 15.57 7.48 -4.68
N ALA A 315 15.86 8.28 -3.65
CA ALA A 315 17.13 8.25 -2.93
C ALA A 315 17.34 6.92 -2.18
N MET A 316 16.29 6.35 -1.59
CA MET A 316 16.33 5.02 -0.96
C MET A 316 16.59 3.94 -2.02
N HIS A 317 15.88 3.99 -3.14
CA HIS A 317 16.09 3.09 -4.27
C HIS A 317 17.55 3.14 -4.76
N ASP A 318 18.10 4.34 -4.97
CA ASP A 318 19.46 4.53 -5.49
C ASP A 318 20.52 3.99 -4.50
N ALA A 319 20.28 4.14 -3.19
CA ALA A 319 21.16 3.58 -2.16
C ALA A 319 21.20 2.05 -2.19
N LEU A 320 20.07 1.39 -2.48
CA LEU A 320 19.95 -0.07 -2.54
C LEU A 320 20.39 -0.66 -3.88
N ALA A 321 20.29 0.09 -4.97
CA ALA A 321 20.52 -0.40 -6.34
C ALA A 321 21.96 -0.91 -6.56
N ALA A 322 22.93 -0.41 -5.78
CA ALA A 322 24.30 -0.90 -5.84
C ALA A 322 24.49 -2.33 -5.29
N LEU A 323 23.56 -2.79 -4.43
CA LEU A 323 23.65 -4.09 -3.77
C LEU A 323 22.68 -5.12 -4.39
N VAL A 324 21.55 -4.66 -4.92
CA VAL A 324 20.44 -5.52 -5.32
C VAL A 324 20.31 -5.62 -6.83
N PRO A 325 20.69 -6.74 -7.47
CA PRO A 325 20.61 -6.89 -8.92
C PRO A 325 19.17 -6.86 -9.48
N ALA A 326 18.20 -7.36 -8.70
CA ALA A 326 16.80 -7.40 -9.08
C ALA A 326 16.00 -6.30 -8.33
N MET A 327 16.30 -5.04 -8.67
CA MET A 327 15.54 -3.89 -8.16
C MET A 327 14.22 -3.71 -8.92
N PRO A 328 13.15 -3.26 -8.25
CA PRO A 328 11.98 -2.73 -8.93
C PRO A 328 12.36 -1.50 -9.78
N ALA A 329 11.46 -1.09 -10.68
CA ALA A 329 11.66 0.16 -11.42
C ALA A 329 11.89 1.32 -10.46
N ARG A 330 12.82 2.23 -10.81
CA ARG A 330 13.08 3.40 -10.00
C ARG A 330 11.79 4.22 -9.84
N PRO A 331 11.32 4.45 -8.62
CA PRO A 331 10.07 5.17 -8.42
C PRO A 331 10.17 6.61 -8.94
N ALA A 332 9.10 7.11 -9.52
CA ALA A 332 8.96 8.53 -9.81
C ALA A 332 9.05 9.33 -8.49
N PRO A 333 9.48 10.60 -8.55
CA PRO A 333 9.39 11.46 -7.38
C PRO A 333 7.96 11.43 -6.83
N LEU A 334 7.83 11.32 -5.52
CA LEU A 334 6.52 11.41 -4.87
C LEU A 334 5.86 12.70 -5.34
N ALA A 335 4.57 12.63 -5.69
CA ALA A 335 3.82 13.85 -5.95
C ALA A 335 4.02 14.77 -4.73
N ALA A 336 4.47 15.99 -4.98
CA ALA A 336 4.49 16.97 -3.91
C ALA A 336 3.08 16.95 -3.29
N PRO A 337 2.93 16.94 -1.94
CA PRO A 337 1.62 17.12 -1.34
C PRO A 337 1.03 18.32 -2.06
N ALA A 338 -0.14 18.13 -2.66
CA ALA A 338 -0.80 19.21 -3.41
C ALA A 338 -0.66 20.43 -2.51
N THR A 339 0.11 21.41 -2.98
CA THR A 339 0.45 22.62 -2.22
C THR A 339 -0.84 22.97 -1.52
N GLN A 340 -0.84 23.14 -0.18
CA GLN A 340 -2.08 23.51 0.50
C GLN A 340 -2.62 24.66 -0.30
N ILE A 341 -3.59 24.39 -1.16
CA ILE A 341 -4.19 25.40 -2.00
C ILE A 341 -4.93 26.25 -0.97
N ASN A 342 -4.24 27.29 -0.51
CA ASN A 342 -4.82 28.22 0.44
C ASN A 342 -6.13 28.69 -0.17
N ARG A 343 -7.20 28.51 0.57
CA ARG A 343 -8.53 28.96 0.17
C ARG A 343 -8.45 30.41 -0.27
N GLU A 344 -8.61 30.68 -1.54
CA GLU A 344 -8.68 32.03 -2.08
C GLU A 344 -10.04 32.63 -1.73
N MET A 345 -10.07 33.47 -0.70
CA MET A 345 -11.33 34.09 -0.26
C MET A 345 -11.82 35.13 -1.27
N LEU A 346 -13.10 35.08 -1.59
CA LEU A 346 -13.71 36.11 -2.42
C LEU A 346 -13.75 37.46 -1.69
N PRO A 347 -13.64 38.58 -2.42
CA PRO A 347 -13.82 39.90 -1.83
C PRO A 347 -15.25 40.07 -1.28
N ALA A 348 -15.40 40.86 -0.21
CA ALA A 348 -16.69 41.09 0.42
C ALA A 348 -17.74 41.66 -0.56
N ARG A 349 -17.31 42.53 -1.49
CA ARG A 349 -18.11 42.99 -2.62
C ARG A 349 -17.60 42.36 -3.90
N ARG A 350 -18.45 41.60 -4.60
CA ARG A 350 -18.08 40.81 -5.78
C ARG A 350 -19.15 40.92 -6.87
N SER A 351 -18.72 40.71 -8.10
CA SER A 351 -19.59 40.59 -9.26
C SER A 351 -20.18 39.17 -9.33
N GLY A 352 -21.12 38.97 -10.22
CA GLY A 352 -21.80 37.72 -10.50
C GLY A 352 -23.16 38.00 -11.14
N TYR A 353 -23.88 36.93 -11.48
CA TYR A 353 -25.24 37.04 -11.97
C TYR A 353 -26.21 36.20 -11.15
N THR A 354 -27.49 36.51 -11.27
CA THR A 354 -28.55 35.66 -10.74
C THR A 354 -29.49 35.27 -11.89
N GLN A 355 -29.59 33.97 -12.15
CA GLN A 355 -30.46 33.38 -13.15
C GLN A 355 -31.65 32.74 -12.47
N LYS A 356 -32.86 33.15 -12.89
CA LYS A 356 -34.14 32.55 -12.47
C LYS A 356 -34.65 31.66 -13.58
N VAL A 357 -34.91 30.39 -13.28
CA VAL A 357 -35.44 29.43 -14.26
C VAL A 357 -36.46 28.48 -13.61
N ALA A 358 -37.17 27.74 -14.47
CA ALA A 358 -37.92 26.55 -14.05
C ALA A 358 -37.44 25.34 -14.86
N VAL A 359 -37.07 24.24 -14.17
CA VAL A 359 -36.70 22.95 -14.74
C VAL A 359 -37.84 21.98 -14.49
N GLY A 360 -38.51 21.51 -15.56
CA GLY A 360 -39.67 20.63 -15.40
C GLY A 360 -40.80 21.25 -14.54
N GLY A 361 -40.95 22.57 -14.60
CA GLY A 361 -41.94 23.31 -13.80
C GLY A 361 -41.50 23.72 -12.39
N HIS A 362 -40.31 23.28 -11.93
CA HIS A 362 -39.77 23.57 -10.59
C HIS A 362 -38.83 24.78 -10.64
N LYS A 363 -39.13 25.81 -9.86
CA LYS A 363 -38.39 27.09 -9.87
C LYS A 363 -37.07 26.99 -9.11
N LEU A 364 -36.00 27.42 -9.78
CA LEU A 364 -34.62 27.48 -9.27
C LEU A 364 -34.08 28.90 -9.49
N PHE A 365 -33.30 29.38 -8.53
CA PHE A 365 -32.45 30.55 -8.65
C PHE A 365 -31.00 30.13 -8.49
N LEU A 366 -30.20 30.37 -9.52
CA LEU A 366 -28.74 30.20 -9.48
C LEU A 366 -28.11 31.59 -9.35
N SER A 367 -27.35 31.83 -8.30
CA SER A 367 -26.54 33.03 -8.14
C SER A 367 -25.08 32.66 -8.12
N THR A 368 -24.23 33.48 -8.72
CA THR A 368 -22.77 33.27 -8.80
C THR A 368 -22.02 34.41 -8.12
N GLY A 369 -20.83 34.16 -7.66
CA GLY A 369 -19.87 35.14 -7.18
C GLY A 369 -18.52 34.96 -7.86
N GLU A 370 -17.95 36.07 -8.33
CA GLU A 370 -16.74 36.09 -9.15
C GLU A 370 -15.59 36.78 -8.45
N TYR A 371 -14.37 36.31 -8.72
CA TYR A 371 -13.16 37.06 -8.43
C TYR A 371 -13.02 38.27 -9.35
N LYS A 372 -12.08 39.18 -9.04
CA LYS A 372 -11.84 40.38 -9.85
C LYS A 372 -11.40 40.10 -11.30
N ASP A 373 -10.86 38.93 -11.54
CA ASP A 373 -10.41 38.44 -12.85
C ASP A 373 -11.53 37.72 -13.65
N GLY A 374 -12.73 37.63 -13.10
CA GLY A 374 -13.90 37.02 -13.75
C GLY A 374 -14.04 35.53 -13.51
N ARG A 375 -13.09 34.88 -12.76
CA ARG A 375 -13.23 33.47 -12.41
C ARG A 375 -14.38 33.25 -11.41
N LEU A 376 -15.15 32.18 -11.61
CA LEU A 376 -16.17 31.74 -10.67
C LEU A 376 -15.53 31.28 -9.36
N GLY A 377 -16.01 31.83 -8.23
CA GLY A 377 -15.49 31.45 -6.90
C GLY A 377 -16.58 30.94 -5.96
N GLU A 378 -17.86 31.18 -6.24
CA GLU A 378 -18.95 30.62 -5.44
C GLU A 378 -20.25 30.55 -6.25
N ILE A 379 -21.12 29.64 -5.83
CA ILE A 379 -22.48 29.48 -6.31
C ILE A 379 -23.48 29.42 -5.16
N PHE A 380 -24.69 29.87 -5.40
CA PHE A 380 -25.85 29.72 -4.52
C PHE A 380 -26.99 29.13 -5.32
N ILE A 381 -27.69 28.14 -4.77
CA ILE A 381 -28.83 27.48 -5.41
C ILE A 381 -30.03 27.62 -4.48
N ALA A 382 -30.98 28.47 -4.84
CA ALA A 382 -32.20 28.65 -4.06
C ALA A 382 -33.41 28.00 -4.76
N LEU A 383 -34.09 27.08 -4.07
CA LEU A 383 -35.25 26.36 -4.56
C LEU A 383 -36.53 26.94 -4.00
N HIS A 384 -37.60 27.00 -4.83
CA HIS A 384 -38.92 27.48 -4.42
C HIS A 384 -39.93 26.33 -4.39
N LYS A 385 -40.64 26.18 -3.26
CA LYS A 385 -41.66 25.15 -3.01
C LYS A 385 -41.17 23.70 -2.85
N GLU A 386 -39.87 23.49 -2.70
CA GLU A 386 -39.31 22.17 -2.41
C GLU A 386 -39.31 21.89 -0.90
N GLY A 387 -39.24 20.60 -0.53
CA GLY A 387 -39.12 20.16 0.87
C GLY A 387 -37.88 20.72 1.55
N SER A 388 -37.93 20.96 2.86
CA SER A 388 -36.83 21.56 3.63
C SER A 388 -35.54 20.73 3.55
N ALA A 389 -35.63 19.40 3.53
CA ALA A 389 -34.50 18.49 3.41
C ALA A 389 -33.77 18.66 2.06
N PHE A 390 -34.51 18.70 0.95
CA PHE A 390 -33.92 18.86 -0.38
C PHE A 390 -33.28 20.24 -0.56
N ARG A 391 -33.92 21.30 -0.03
CA ARG A 391 -33.29 22.64 -0.02
C ARG A 391 -31.99 22.64 0.76
N GLY A 392 -31.98 22.07 1.97
CA GLY A 392 -30.75 22.00 2.77
C GLY A 392 -29.63 21.19 2.10
N LEU A 393 -29.97 20.13 1.37
CA LEU A 393 -29.00 19.36 0.59
C LEU A 393 -28.41 20.20 -0.57
N MET A 394 -29.23 20.92 -1.31
CA MET A 394 -28.78 21.79 -2.42
C MET A 394 -27.96 22.98 -1.91
N ASP A 395 -28.29 23.54 -0.75
CA ASP A 395 -27.49 24.56 -0.09
C ASP A 395 -26.11 24.01 0.32
N ALA A 396 -26.08 22.84 0.96
CA ALA A 396 -24.83 22.18 1.33
C ALA A 396 -23.97 21.82 0.12
N PHE A 397 -24.60 21.35 -0.96
CA PHE A 397 -23.93 21.07 -2.23
C PHE A 397 -23.32 22.34 -2.83
N ALA A 398 -24.06 23.44 -2.91
CA ALA A 398 -23.57 24.73 -3.41
C ALA A 398 -22.37 25.24 -2.59
N ILE A 399 -22.43 25.09 -1.26
CA ILE A 399 -21.30 25.41 -0.35
C ILE A 399 -20.08 24.52 -0.70
N SER A 400 -20.25 23.21 -0.88
CA SER A 400 -19.17 22.29 -1.22
C SER A 400 -18.49 22.64 -2.54
N VAL A 401 -19.26 22.94 -3.58
CA VAL A 401 -18.74 23.41 -4.87
C VAL A 401 -17.98 24.73 -4.71
N SER A 402 -18.53 25.68 -3.96
CA SER A 402 -17.90 26.98 -3.70
C SER A 402 -16.57 26.82 -2.97
N ILE A 403 -16.51 25.96 -1.96
CA ILE A 403 -15.25 25.64 -1.25
C ILE A 403 -14.24 25.05 -2.23
N GLY A 404 -14.63 24.08 -3.05
CA GLY A 404 -13.72 23.46 -4.02
C GLY A 404 -13.20 24.47 -5.05
N LEU A 405 -14.05 25.35 -5.61
CA LEU A 405 -13.62 26.43 -6.50
C LEU A 405 -12.59 27.35 -5.84
N GLN A 406 -12.82 27.71 -4.57
CA GLN A 406 -11.92 28.56 -3.78
C GLN A 406 -10.62 27.85 -3.42
N HIS A 407 -10.58 26.51 -3.45
CA HIS A 407 -9.39 25.69 -3.33
C HIS A 407 -8.79 25.29 -4.68
N GLY A 408 -9.20 25.93 -5.79
CA GLY A 408 -8.60 25.75 -7.11
C GLY A 408 -9.07 24.54 -7.90
N VAL A 409 -10.13 23.84 -7.44
CA VAL A 409 -10.77 22.82 -8.28
C VAL A 409 -11.36 23.50 -9.51
N SER A 410 -11.05 22.97 -10.70
CA SER A 410 -11.49 23.59 -11.95
C SER A 410 -13.02 23.47 -12.14
N LEU A 411 -13.64 24.52 -12.68
CA LEU A 411 -15.05 24.44 -13.05
C LEU A 411 -15.31 23.33 -14.08
N SER A 412 -14.36 23.07 -14.97
CA SER A 412 -14.48 21.99 -15.96
C SER A 412 -14.64 20.60 -15.30
N SER A 413 -13.96 20.34 -14.19
CA SER A 413 -14.12 19.08 -13.45
C SER A 413 -15.53 18.91 -12.89
N TYR A 414 -16.12 19.99 -12.38
CA TYR A 414 -17.51 19.98 -11.92
C TYR A 414 -18.50 19.81 -13.06
N VAL A 415 -18.27 20.48 -14.20
CA VAL A 415 -19.10 20.35 -15.40
C VAL A 415 -19.09 18.91 -15.90
N GLU A 416 -17.92 18.29 -15.99
CA GLU A 416 -17.77 16.90 -16.41
C GLU A 416 -18.50 15.93 -15.46
N ALA A 417 -18.39 16.15 -14.15
CA ALA A 417 -18.98 15.26 -13.15
C ALA A 417 -20.51 15.37 -13.06
N PHE A 418 -21.09 16.56 -13.26
CA PHE A 418 -22.50 16.82 -12.93
C PHE A 418 -23.41 17.12 -14.11
N THR A 419 -22.89 17.37 -15.32
CA THR A 419 -23.71 17.35 -16.53
C THR A 419 -24.19 15.94 -16.82
N PHE A 420 -25.40 15.85 -17.38
CA PHE A 420 -26.11 14.59 -17.67
C PHE A 420 -26.53 13.76 -16.45
N THR A 421 -26.40 14.27 -15.22
CA THR A 421 -26.99 13.63 -14.04
C THR A 421 -28.51 13.53 -14.21
N ARG A 422 -29.09 12.36 -13.90
CA ARG A 422 -30.51 12.07 -14.11
C ARG A 422 -31.22 11.83 -12.78
N PHE A 423 -32.01 12.80 -12.35
CA PHE A 423 -32.96 12.69 -11.24
C PHE A 423 -34.01 13.78 -11.32
N GLY A 424 -35.19 13.55 -10.73
CA GLY A 424 -36.26 14.57 -10.76
C GLY A 424 -35.98 15.81 -9.89
N PRO A 425 -36.44 16.99 -10.28
CA PRO A 425 -37.17 17.29 -11.50
C PRO A 425 -36.26 17.42 -12.73
N ALA A 426 -36.77 16.97 -13.89
CA ALA A 426 -36.13 17.04 -15.21
C ALA A 426 -37.13 17.53 -16.26
N GLY A 427 -36.66 18.03 -17.40
CA GLY A 427 -37.53 18.43 -18.50
C GLY A 427 -37.14 19.73 -19.16
N VAL A 428 -38.13 20.38 -19.75
CA VAL A 428 -37.94 21.69 -20.41
C VAL A 428 -37.53 22.75 -19.41
N VAL A 429 -36.56 23.58 -19.80
CA VAL A 429 -36.08 24.71 -19.00
C VAL A 429 -36.74 26.00 -19.51
N GLU A 430 -37.49 26.67 -18.63
CA GLU A 430 -38.09 27.94 -18.90
C GLU A 430 -37.26 29.07 -18.28
N GLY A 431 -36.95 30.10 -19.02
CA GLY A 431 -36.22 31.28 -18.54
C GLY A 431 -34.72 31.29 -18.85
N ASP A 432 -34.20 30.28 -19.57
CA ASP A 432 -32.83 30.26 -20.07
C ASP A 432 -32.79 29.69 -21.50
N PRO A 433 -32.69 30.53 -22.53
CA PRO A 433 -32.63 30.06 -23.92
C PRO A 433 -31.36 29.28 -24.27
N ALA A 434 -30.27 29.48 -23.50
CA ALA A 434 -28.99 28.79 -23.75
C ALA A 434 -29.02 27.32 -23.31
N VAL A 435 -29.90 26.95 -22.38
CA VAL A 435 -30.11 25.60 -21.90
C VAL A 435 -31.60 25.24 -21.98
N PRO A 436 -32.10 24.78 -23.14
CA PRO A 436 -33.54 24.60 -23.35
C PRO A 436 -34.13 23.41 -22.61
N ALA A 437 -33.32 22.44 -22.17
CA ALA A 437 -33.73 21.26 -21.43
C ALA A 437 -32.62 20.73 -20.54
N ALA A 438 -33.00 20.06 -19.44
CA ALA A 438 -32.06 19.45 -18.51
C ALA A 438 -32.62 18.13 -17.94
N THR A 439 -31.72 17.18 -17.66
CA THR A 439 -32.02 15.87 -17.09
C THR A 439 -32.08 15.87 -15.56
N SER A 440 -31.68 16.98 -14.93
CA SER A 440 -31.84 17.27 -13.50
C SER A 440 -31.65 18.76 -13.23
N MET A 441 -31.95 19.21 -12.03
CA MET A 441 -31.58 20.59 -11.60
C MET A 441 -30.05 20.78 -11.60
N LEU A 442 -29.25 19.78 -11.21
CA LEU A 442 -27.80 19.88 -11.25
C LEU A 442 -27.28 19.93 -12.69
N ASP A 443 -27.81 19.10 -13.59
CA ASP A 443 -27.48 19.14 -15.01
C ASP A 443 -27.72 20.55 -15.57
N TYR A 444 -28.85 21.19 -15.21
CA TYR A 444 -29.11 22.58 -15.60
C TYR A 444 -28.02 23.53 -15.06
N VAL A 445 -27.75 23.46 -13.75
CA VAL A 445 -26.79 24.38 -13.10
C VAL A 445 -25.44 24.30 -13.79
N PHE A 446 -24.89 23.10 -14.01
CA PHE A 446 -23.56 22.94 -14.60
C PHE A 446 -23.54 23.23 -16.12
N ARG A 447 -24.61 23.02 -16.85
CA ARG A 447 -24.74 23.50 -18.25
C ARG A 447 -24.74 25.00 -18.31
N ASN A 448 -25.51 25.69 -17.46
CA ASN A 448 -25.53 27.14 -17.40
C ASN A 448 -24.15 27.71 -17.04
N LEU A 449 -23.46 27.14 -16.05
CA LEU A 449 -22.10 27.54 -15.69
C LEU A 449 -21.09 27.28 -16.81
N ALA A 450 -21.19 26.13 -17.52
CA ALA A 450 -20.35 25.81 -18.67
C ALA A 450 -20.52 26.84 -19.83
N VAL A 451 -21.75 27.22 -20.12
CA VAL A 451 -22.02 28.24 -21.13
C VAL A 451 -21.43 29.60 -20.74
N ASN A 452 -21.66 30.03 -19.49
CA ASN A 452 -21.31 31.39 -19.07
C ASN A 452 -19.83 31.58 -18.72
N TYR A 453 -19.16 30.54 -18.19
CA TYR A 453 -17.77 30.65 -17.73
C TYR A 453 -16.76 29.88 -18.57
N LEU A 454 -17.19 28.84 -19.32
CA LEU A 454 -16.28 28.03 -20.16
C LEU A 454 -16.55 28.25 -21.67
N GLY A 455 -17.59 29.03 -22.06
CA GLY A 455 -17.94 29.25 -23.45
C GLY A 455 -18.44 27.99 -24.17
N GLN A 456 -18.86 26.96 -23.45
CA GLN A 456 -19.29 25.68 -24.03
C GLN A 456 -20.77 25.73 -24.43
N THR A 457 -21.06 26.15 -25.66
CA THR A 457 -22.43 26.24 -26.20
C THR A 457 -22.93 24.94 -26.84
N ASN A 458 -22.06 23.95 -27.09
CA ASN A 458 -22.38 22.72 -27.80
C ASN A 458 -22.51 21.48 -26.87
N LEU A 459 -23.01 21.67 -25.66
CA LEU A 459 -23.38 20.53 -24.83
C LEU A 459 -24.55 19.83 -25.52
N ALA A 460 -24.39 18.50 -25.80
CA ALA A 460 -25.40 17.71 -26.49
C ALA A 460 -26.80 17.95 -25.87
N PRO A 461 -27.87 18.06 -26.65
CA PRO A 461 -29.21 18.27 -26.12
C PRO A 461 -29.51 17.11 -25.13
N ALA A 462 -30.09 17.42 -23.99
CA ALA A 462 -30.57 16.44 -23.06
C ALA A 462 -31.64 15.60 -23.76
N GLY A 463 -31.34 14.34 -24.08
CA GLY A 463 -32.34 13.39 -24.57
C GLY A 463 -33.40 13.24 -23.46
N ILE A 464 -34.54 13.82 -23.65
CA ILE A 464 -35.71 13.71 -22.76
C ILE A 464 -36.45 12.47 -23.21
N ASP A 465 -35.98 11.27 -22.87
CA ASP A 465 -36.83 10.09 -22.84
C ASP A 465 -37.58 10.05 -21.52
N ALA A 466 -38.84 9.60 -21.56
CA ALA A 466 -39.75 9.57 -20.43
C ALA A 466 -39.13 8.92 -19.16
N PRO A 467 -39.53 9.33 -17.97
CA PRO A 467 -38.89 8.90 -16.74
C PRO A 467 -39.07 7.39 -16.56
N ASP A 468 -37.99 6.62 -16.67
CA ASP A 468 -37.90 5.28 -16.07
C ASP A 468 -37.78 5.50 -14.55
N GLU A 469 -38.81 5.07 -13.85
CA GLU A 469 -38.80 4.93 -12.41
C GLU A 469 -37.74 3.87 -12.04
N LEU A 470 -36.77 4.28 -11.20
CA LEU A 470 -35.74 3.42 -10.59
C LEU A 470 -34.56 3.00 -11.48
N GLY A 471 -33.60 3.90 -11.61
CA GLY A 471 -32.25 3.58 -12.09
C GLY A 471 -31.19 4.26 -11.24
N LEU A 472 -30.74 3.60 -10.17
CA LEU A 472 -29.45 3.88 -9.56
C LEU A 472 -28.36 3.44 -10.54
N SER A 473 -27.87 4.36 -11.34
CA SER A 473 -26.67 4.13 -12.15
C SER A 473 -25.46 4.33 -11.23
N LEU A 474 -24.77 3.25 -10.93
CA LEU A 474 -23.45 3.26 -10.29
C LEU A 474 -22.48 4.04 -11.19
N ILE A 475 -21.98 5.13 -10.69
CA ILE A 475 -20.87 5.89 -11.29
C ILE A 475 -19.61 5.05 -11.07
N HIS A 476 -19.02 4.57 -12.14
CA HIS A 476 -17.64 4.09 -12.11
C HIS A 476 -16.70 5.30 -12.05
N ILE A 477 -16.04 5.46 -10.92
CA ILE A 477 -14.85 6.29 -10.75
C ILE A 477 -13.63 5.39 -10.83
#